data_80f04170e27d746e301218d046541578
#
_entry.id   80f04170e27d746e301218d046541578
#
_cell.length_a   1.000
_cell.length_b   1.000
_cell.length_c   1.000
_cell.angle_alpha   90.00
_cell.angle_beta   90.00
_cell.angle_gamma   90.00
#
_symmetry.space_group_name_H-M   'P 1'
#
loop_
_entity.id
_entity.type
_entity.pdbx_description
1 polymer ?
#
loop_
_entity_poly.entity_id
_entity_poly.type
_entity_poly.pdbx_seq_one_letter_code
_entity_poly.pdbx_strand_id
1 'polypeptide(L)'
;TKSLAVEWGPYGIRVNAIAPGPFPTEGMTARLSPKGDMQKDSDSTIPMGRMGEMNELQNLATFLMADGCDYLTGQTIAIDGAQYLSGGGTFSQLSKMSDDDWAEIRGMIKKTNDADKQKRST
;
A
#
# COMPACT_ATOMS: atom_id res chain seq x y z
N THR A 1 2.52 20.29 -3.73
CA THR A 1 3.80 19.82 -3.16
C THR A 1 4.96 20.03 -4.12
N LYS A 2 4.96 19.37 -5.29
CA LYS A 2 6.11 19.37 -6.22
C LYS A 2 6.49 20.77 -6.69
N SER A 3 5.53 21.57 -7.19
CA SER A 3 5.79 22.94 -7.68
C SER A 3 6.37 23.84 -6.59
N LEU A 4 5.80 23.82 -5.38
CA LEU A 4 6.32 24.59 -4.25
C LEU A 4 7.70 24.12 -3.80
N ALA A 5 8.00 22.83 -3.88
CA ALA A 5 9.32 22.31 -3.54
C ALA A 5 10.40 22.89 -4.49
N VAL A 6 10.08 22.99 -5.78
CA VAL A 6 10.99 23.61 -6.78
C VAL A 6 11.13 25.11 -6.53
N GLU A 7 10.01 25.80 -6.30
CA GLU A 7 9.99 27.25 -6.12
C GLU A 7 10.69 27.69 -4.83
N TRP A 8 10.50 26.94 -3.74
CA TRP A 8 11.00 27.32 -2.42
C TRP A 8 12.33 26.65 -2.03
N GLY A 9 12.77 25.65 -2.81
CA GLY A 9 14.07 25.00 -2.61
C GLY A 9 15.26 25.97 -2.51
N PRO A 10 15.37 26.99 -3.38
CA PRO A 10 16.44 27.99 -3.28
C PRO A 10 16.47 28.78 -1.98
N TYR A 11 15.37 28.82 -1.26
CA TYR A 11 15.26 29.48 0.06
C TYR A 11 15.49 28.51 1.24
N GLY A 12 15.89 27.26 0.97
CA GLY A 12 16.09 26.25 2.00
C GLY A 12 14.78 25.70 2.60
N ILE A 13 13.64 25.91 1.92
CA ILE A 13 12.33 25.42 2.39
C ILE A 13 12.02 24.08 1.74
N ARG A 14 11.81 23.08 2.57
CA ARG A 14 11.38 21.74 2.12
C ARG A 14 9.85 21.64 2.12
N VAL A 15 9.29 21.01 1.08
CA VAL A 15 7.85 20.80 0.93
C VAL A 15 7.61 19.34 0.57
N ASN A 16 7.11 18.58 1.52
CA ASN A 16 6.74 17.18 1.32
C ASN A 16 5.25 16.97 1.67
N ALA A 17 4.69 15.88 1.22
CA ALA A 17 3.33 15.47 1.55
C ALA A 17 3.35 14.04 2.12
N ILE A 18 2.45 13.78 3.06
CA ILE A 18 2.14 12.45 3.54
C ILE A 18 0.80 12.02 2.92
N ALA A 19 0.75 10.82 2.37
CA ALA A 19 -0.47 10.18 1.87
C ALA A 19 -0.81 9.01 2.81
N PRO A 20 -1.61 9.27 3.86
CA PRO A 20 -1.98 8.24 4.82
C PRO A 20 -3.07 7.32 4.26
N GLY A 21 -2.97 6.05 4.55
CA GLY A 21 -4.07 5.09 4.48
C GLY A 21 -5.04 5.27 5.66
N PRO A 22 -5.80 4.24 6.03
CA PRO A 22 -6.72 4.29 7.15
C PRO A 22 -5.98 4.34 8.50
N PHE A 23 -6.19 5.42 9.24
CA PHE A 23 -5.74 5.60 10.62
C PHE A 23 -6.98 5.85 11.48
N PRO A 24 -7.38 4.91 12.35
CA PRO A 24 -8.59 5.05 13.14
C PRO A 24 -8.45 6.19 14.16
N THR A 25 -9.45 7.07 14.18
CA THR A 25 -9.64 8.06 15.23
C THR A 25 -11.04 7.88 15.79
N GLU A 26 -11.28 8.26 17.05
CA GLU A 26 -12.60 8.16 17.68
C GLU A 26 -13.69 8.81 16.82
N GLY A 27 -13.43 10.02 16.32
CA GLY A 27 -14.38 10.76 15.49
C GLY A 27 -14.61 10.15 14.12
N MET A 28 -13.60 9.53 13.51
CA MET A 28 -13.72 8.82 12.23
C MET A 28 -14.51 7.53 12.41
N THR A 29 -14.14 6.73 13.40
CA THR A 29 -14.79 5.44 13.67
C THR A 29 -16.28 5.64 13.98
N ALA A 30 -16.64 6.61 14.79
CA ALA A 30 -18.03 6.89 15.12
C ALA A 30 -18.88 7.31 13.91
N ARG A 31 -18.29 8.00 12.93
CA ARG A 31 -19.02 8.52 11.76
C ARG A 31 -19.03 7.57 10.57
N LEU A 32 -17.94 6.88 10.31
CA LEU A 32 -17.76 6.07 9.11
C LEU A 32 -18.00 4.58 9.32
N SER A 33 -17.93 4.11 10.56
CA SER A 33 -18.17 2.71 10.90
C SER A 33 -18.99 2.57 12.19
N PRO A 34 -20.24 3.06 12.21
CA PRO A 34 -21.09 3.00 13.40
C PRO A 34 -21.39 1.55 13.86
N LYS A 35 -21.19 0.55 12.97
CA LYS A 35 -21.34 -0.86 13.25
C LYS A 35 -20.03 -1.59 13.58
N GLY A 36 -18.88 -0.89 13.56
CA GLY A 36 -17.59 -1.49 13.88
C GLY A 36 -17.00 -2.42 12.81
N ASP A 37 -17.54 -2.44 11.60
CA ASP A 37 -17.12 -3.36 10.53
C ASP A 37 -15.80 -2.95 9.84
N MET A 38 -15.36 -1.71 10.05
CA MET A 38 -14.20 -1.12 9.36
C MET A 38 -12.90 -1.88 9.62
N GLN A 39 -12.73 -2.51 10.78
CA GLN A 39 -11.56 -3.33 11.10
C GLN A 39 -11.51 -4.59 10.22
N LYS A 40 -12.64 -5.28 10.05
CA LYS A 40 -12.73 -6.51 9.24
C LYS A 40 -12.48 -6.23 7.76
N ASP A 41 -12.99 -5.10 7.26
CA ASP A 41 -12.76 -4.68 5.88
C ASP A 41 -11.29 -4.33 5.64
N SER A 42 -10.63 -3.74 6.63
CA SER A 42 -9.20 -3.40 6.57
C SER A 42 -8.30 -4.62 6.48
N ASP A 43 -8.60 -5.67 7.24
CA ASP A 43 -7.83 -6.92 7.24
C ASP A 43 -7.81 -7.59 5.86
N SER A 44 -8.86 -7.36 5.05
CA SER A 44 -9.00 -7.94 3.71
C SER A 44 -8.48 -7.05 2.58
N THR A 45 -8.38 -5.74 2.80
CA THR A 45 -8.04 -4.75 1.76
C THR A 45 -6.63 -4.18 1.87
N ILE A 46 -6.05 -4.20 3.08
CA ILE A 46 -4.70 -3.70 3.34
C ILE A 46 -3.74 -4.89 3.39
N PRO A 47 -2.69 -4.94 2.56
CA PRO A 47 -1.74 -6.05 2.56
C PRO A 47 -1.07 -6.34 3.90
N MET A 48 -0.86 -5.32 4.74
CA MET A 48 -0.36 -5.52 6.10
C MET A 48 -1.41 -6.07 7.08
N GLY A 49 -2.66 -6.28 6.64
CA GLY A 49 -3.73 -6.88 7.45
C GLY A 49 -4.18 -6.04 8.64
N ARG A 50 -3.88 -4.74 8.66
CA ARG A 50 -4.30 -3.84 9.74
C ARG A 50 -4.34 -2.38 9.28
N MET A 51 -5.04 -1.56 10.01
CA MET A 51 -4.94 -0.11 9.91
C MET A 51 -3.62 0.39 10.52
N GLY A 52 -3.24 1.62 10.18
CA GLY A 52 -2.11 2.30 10.79
C GLY A 52 -2.40 2.76 12.22
N GLU A 53 -1.38 2.81 13.04
CA GLU A 53 -1.44 3.39 14.38
C GLU A 53 -1.01 4.87 14.33
N MET A 54 -1.64 5.72 15.14
CA MET A 54 -1.39 7.16 15.11
C MET A 54 0.08 7.52 15.38
N ASN A 55 0.77 6.74 16.21
CA ASN A 55 2.20 6.92 16.49
C ASN A 55 3.07 6.69 15.23
N GLU A 56 2.68 5.77 14.34
CA GLU A 56 3.42 5.54 13.09
C GLU A 56 3.34 6.77 12.17
N LEU A 57 2.16 7.39 12.06
CA LEU A 57 1.96 8.63 11.33
C LEU A 57 2.73 9.79 11.94
N GLN A 58 2.70 9.92 13.28
CA GLN A 58 3.44 10.93 14.01
C GLN A 58 4.96 10.79 13.83
N ASN A 59 5.48 9.56 13.85
CA ASN A 59 6.90 9.29 13.63
C ASN A 59 7.34 9.72 12.22
N LEU A 60 6.54 9.42 11.18
CA LEU A 60 6.83 9.88 9.82
C LEU A 60 6.80 11.41 9.73
N ALA A 61 5.80 12.05 10.31
CA ALA A 61 5.70 13.51 10.33
C ALA A 61 6.90 14.14 11.04
N THR A 62 7.29 13.60 12.18
CA THR A 62 8.46 14.05 12.94
C THR A 62 9.74 13.88 12.13
N PHE A 63 9.94 12.75 11.48
CA PHE A 63 11.08 12.49 10.60
C PHE A 63 11.17 13.53 9.48
N LEU A 64 10.04 13.83 8.83
CA LEU A 64 10.00 14.79 7.72
C LEU A 64 10.28 16.22 8.16
N MET A 65 9.99 16.57 9.42
CA MET A 65 10.22 17.89 9.98
C MET A 65 11.60 18.04 10.66
N ALA A 66 12.23 16.93 11.01
CA ALA A 66 13.53 16.94 11.69
C ALA A 66 14.66 17.43 10.81
N ASP A 67 15.71 17.92 11.47
CA ASP A 67 16.99 18.20 10.84
C ASP A 67 17.68 16.92 10.38
N GLY A 68 18.56 17.02 9.40
CA GLY A 68 19.31 15.88 8.86
C GLY A 68 18.67 15.19 7.66
N CYS A 69 17.49 15.66 7.21
CA CYS A 69 16.84 15.22 5.96
C CYS A 69 16.67 16.39 4.97
N ASP A 70 17.67 17.28 4.92
CA ASP A 70 17.59 18.57 4.20
C ASP A 70 17.51 18.41 2.68
N TYR A 71 17.93 17.27 2.17
CA TYR A 71 17.85 16.97 0.74
C TYR A 71 16.52 16.32 0.31
N LEU A 72 15.62 16.05 1.25
CA LEU A 72 14.33 15.44 0.98
C LEU A 72 13.25 16.52 0.80
N THR A 73 12.89 16.81 -0.44
CA THR A 73 11.81 17.75 -0.78
C THR A 73 11.05 17.29 -2.03
N GLY A 74 9.83 17.77 -2.22
CA GLY A 74 8.99 17.49 -3.37
C GLY A 74 8.34 16.10 -3.39
N GLN A 75 8.47 15.31 -2.32
CA GLN A 75 8.00 13.94 -2.28
C GLN A 75 6.59 13.83 -1.70
N THR A 76 5.87 12.81 -2.16
CA THR A 76 4.65 12.33 -1.52
C THR A 76 4.95 10.93 -0.98
N ILE A 77 4.88 10.77 0.33
CA ILE A 77 5.26 9.52 1.00
C ILE A 77 3.99 8.84 1.48
N ALA A 78 3.71 7.66 0.92
CA ALA A 78 2.60 6.83 1.37
C ALA A 78 2.95 6.12 2.69
N ILE A 79 1.96 6.08 3.59
CA ILE A 79 1.98 5.30 4.82
C ILE A 79 0.60 4.65 4.95
N ASP A 80 0.40 3.54 4.25
CA ASP A 80 -0.92 2.95 3.99
C ASP A 80 -0.94 1.42 4.05
N GLY A 81 0.11 0.79 4.57
CA GLY A 81 0.22 -0.67 4.60
C GLY A 81 0.21 -1.32 3.21
N ALA A 82 0.66 -0.60 2.18
CA ALA A 82 0.63 -0.99 0.77
C ALA A 82 -0.78 -1.05 0.14
N GLN A 83 -1.78 -0.43 0.78
CA GLN A 83 -3.17 -0.45 0.29
C GLN A 83 -3.29 0.10 -1.13
N TYR A 84 -2.66 1.22 -1.45
CA TYR A 84 -2.70 1.81 -2.78
C TYR A 84 -2.15 0.89 -3.87
N LEU A 85 -1.13 0.10 -3.54
CA LEU A 85 -0.49 -0.82 -4.47
C LEU A 85 -1.32 -2.09 -4.70
N SER A 86 -2.17 -2.48 -3.75
CA SER A 86 -2.97 -3.70 -3.81
C SER A 86 -4.25 -3.56 -4.64
N GLY A 87 -4.74 -2.35 -4.84
CA GLY A 87 -6.08 -2.10 -5.39
C GLY A 87 -6.19 -1.97 -6.92
N GLY A 88 -5.10 -1.97 -7.68
CA GLY A 88 -5.12 -1.55 -9.09
C GLY A 88 -4.50 -2.50 -10.11
N GLY A 89 -3.88 -3.59 -9.71
CA GLY A 89 -3.20 -4.50 -10.64
C GLY A 89 -4.10 -5.65 -11.10
N THR A 90 -3.97 -6.05 -12.38
CA THR A 90 -4.65 -7.23 -12.95
C THR A 90 -4.44 -8.49 -12.11
N PHE A 91 -3.34 -8.57 -11.38
CA PHE A 91 -2.96 -9.72 -10.57
C PHE A 91 -3.10 -9.49 -9.05
N SER A 92 -3.74 -8.41 -8.62
CA SER A 92 -3.91 -8.09 -7.18
C SER A 92 -4.65 -9.20 -6.41
N GLN A 93 -5.54 -9.94 -7.06
CA GLN A 93 -6.25 -11.06 -6.45
C GLN A 93 -5.34 -12.24 -6.10
N LEU A 94 -4.20 -12.39 -6.78
CA LEU A 94 -3.25 -13.48 -6.49
C LEU A 94 -2.63 -13.39 -5.10
N SER A 95 -2.54 -12.19 -4.53
CA SER A 95 -2.04 -11.99 -3.15
C SER A 95 -2.98 -12.56 -2.06
N LYS A 96 -4.23 -12.86 -2.43
CA LYS A 96 -5.25 -13.40 -1.52
C LYS A 96 -5.37 -14.93 -1.59
N MET A 97 -4.60 -15.57 -2.46
CA MET A 97 -4.67 -17.00 -2.70
C MET A 97 -3.94 -17.78 -1.59
N SER A 98 -4.55 -18.87 -1.17
CA SER A 98 -3.97 -19.82 -0.23
C SER A 98 -2.85 -20.66 -0.88
N ASP A 99 -2.08 -21.35 -0.07
CA ASP A 99 -1.07 -22.29 -0.57
C ASP A 99 -1.69 -23.44 -1.39
N ASP A 100 -2.91 -23.85 -1.05
CA ASP A 100 -3.65 -24.87 -1.79
C ASP A 100 -4.09 -24.37 -3.17
N ASP A 101 -4.59 -23.12 -3.26
CA ASP A 101 -4.90 -22.48 -4.56
C ASP A 101 -3.66 -22.40 -5.44
N TRP A 102 -2.53 -22.04 -4.86
CA TRP A 102 -1.25 -21.99 -5.58
C TRP A 102 -0.79 -23.37 -6.04
N ALA A 103 -1.02 -24.43 -5.24
CA ALA A 103 -0.70 -25.80 -5.63
C ALA A 103 -1.55 -26.26 -6.81
N GLU A 104 -2.86 -25.94 -6.80
CA GLU A 104 -3.78 -26.25 -7.89
C GLU A 104 -3.38 -25.54 -9.19
N ILE A 105 -3.09 -24.24 -9.13
CA ILE A 105 -2.66 -23.45 -10.30
C ILE A 105 -1.36 -24.03 -10.87
N ARG A 106 -0.37 -24.35 -10.03
CA ARG A 106 0.87 -24.98 -10.51
C ARG A 106 0.59 -26.29 -11.24
N GLY A 107 -0.35 -27.08 -10.74
CA GLY A 107 -0.78 -28.32 -11.38
C GLY A 107 -1.42 -28.10 -12.76
N MET A 108 -2.29 -27.11 -12.88
CA MET A 108 -2.92 -26.72 -14.15
C MET A 108 -1.90 -26.21 -15.16
N ILE A 109 -1.00 -25.32 -14.76
CA ILE A 109 0.06 -24.77 -15.61
C ILE A 109 0.95 -25.91 -16.14
N LYS A 110 1.33 -26.84 -15.28
CA LYS A 110 2.15 -27.99 -15.69
C LYS A 110 1.45 -28.85 -16.77
N LYS A 111 0.17 -29.17 -16.56
CA LYS A 111 -0.63 -29.93 -17.55
C LYS A 111 -0.69 -29.21 -18.91
N THR A 112 -0.93 -27.91 -18.89
CA THR A 112 -0.99 -27.08 -20.10
C THR A 112 0.38 -27.07 -20.83
N ASN A 113 1.45 -26.87 -20.08
CA ASN A 113 2.81 -26.88 -20.65
C ASN A 113 3.19 -28.23 -21.26
N ASP A 114 2.80 -29.33 -20.62
CA ASP A 114 3.08 -30.68 -21.10
C ASP A 114 2.27 -30.97 -22.38
N ALA A 115 1.01 -30.55 -22.44
CA ALA A 115 0.19 -30.65 -23.66
C ALA A 115 0.75 -29.83 -24.83
N ASP A 116 1.23 -28.61 -24.54
CA ASP A 116 1.83 -27.75 -25.59
C ASP A 116 3.17 -28.29 -26.10
N LYS A 117 3.98 -28.94 -25.26
CA LYS A 117 5.20 -29.63 -25.67
C LYS A 117 4.90 -30.79 -26.62
N GLN A 118 3.86 -31.58 -26.31
CA GLN A 118 3.46 -32.68 -27.17
C GLN A 118 3.02 -32.20 -28.56
N LYS A 119 2.25 -31.10 -28.64
CA LYS A 119 1.82 -30.50 -29.92
C LYS A 119 2.97 -29.97 -30.79
N ARG A 120 4.07 -29.54 -30.16
CA ARG A 120 5.26 -29.03 -30.87
C ARG A 120 6.22 -30.12 -31.32
N SER A 121 6.02 -31.34 -30.82
CA SER A 121 6.88 -32.50 -31.16
C SER A 121 6.27 -33.36 -32.27
N THR A 122 5.10 -33.01 -32.76
CA THR A 122 4.42 -33.55 -33.97
C THR A 122 4.47 -32.55 -35.09
#